data_44056e3423bdc09605c7f7afacc96057
#
_entry.id   44056e3423bdc09605c7f7afacc96057
#
_cell.length_a   1.000
_cell.length_b   1.000
_cell.length_c   1.000
_cell.angle_alpha   90.00
_cell.angle_beta   90.00
_cell.angle_gamma   90.00
#
_symmetry.space_group_name_H-M   'P 1'
#
loop_
_entity.id
_entity.type
_entity.pdbx_description
1 polymer ?
#
loop_
_entity_poly.entity_id
_entity_poly.type
_entity_poly.pdbx_seq_one_letter_code
_entity_poly.pdbx_strand_id
1 'polypeptide(L)'
;MPQDSEVRGARRRRGAPQPETRHHEGGAGAEEGRTAAAAGPGGGGRRADRRKGRSGRKKRGKGVRILRWSALGLAVVILAAAGAGYLYYQHLNSNIRKENLNLGKNKLDKAAPNADGQTPLNILLLGSDSRNSDENVELGGAKDTRGDKPRADVQMLLHVSADRSNMSVISIPRDTRVKIPECVDEDGVVYPETDRLIINASMQHGGPGCTVATWEELTGVPIDHFMMIEFSGVVDMADAVGGVPVCVQENVYDKSSGLRLEKGEKKVKGEQALQWLRTRHGWQGGSDIARSKAQHMYMGSMVRELKSGTKLTDPGKLMDLAEAATKALVVDPGLGTVKKLYDLGDELKKVPSDRITMTTMPWLPDPEQPKAHVVPNPTDAEQLFSMVRADVALDGKDAKKKLKPGKGEKPKDKAAPKDQIPVMVQNGTSTTTLAPVSGRAKVIAEELGRLGFAKATADATPKSQADTTITYPKADQQADAQAVAKALGVPAKSVRISSSVSQVTLVIGSDWREGTGYPKPPAGQEKKEDDKAPETADLLNGGEKGCMPIDPNHRF
;
A
#
# COMPACT_ATOMS: atom_id res chain seq x y z
N MET A 1 -1.91 -50.15 31.29
CA MET A 1 -1.32 -51.42 30.82
C MET A 1 -1.23 -51.35 29.33
N PRO A 2 -0.09 -51.68 28.77
CA PRO A 2 0.40 -51.26 27.48
C PRO A 2 0.21 -52.33 26.41
N GLN A 3 0.39 -51.94 25.14
CA GLN A 3 1.06 -52.84 24.20
C GLN A 3 1.78 -52.09 23.12
N ASP A 4 3.08 -52.30 23.16
CA ASP A 4 4.08 -52.00 22.15
C ASP A 4 3.82 -52.72 20.81
N SER A 5 4.31 -52.13 19.72
CA SER A 5 4.97 -52.88 18.67
C SER A 5 5.93 -52.00 17.88
N GLU A 6 7.20 -52.16 18.18
CA GLU A 6 8.34 -51.84 17.30
C GLU A 6 8.26 -52.61 15.98
N VAL A 7 8.68 -51.99 14.89
CA VAL A 7 9.41 -52.69 13.83
C VAL A 7 10.52 -51.79 13.28
N ARG A 8 11.72 -52.32 13.41
CA ARG A 8 13.03 -51.84 12.91
C ARG A 8 13.16 -51.98 11.39
N GLY A 9 13.99 -51.10 10.83
CA GLY A 9 15.03 -51.48 9.85
C GLY A 9 14.79 -51.03 8.42
N ALA A 10 15.62 -50.25 7.77
CA ALA A 10 16.93 -50.56 7.28
C ALA A 10 17.54 -49.40 6.49
N ARG A 11 18.80 -49.15 6.74
CA ARG A 11 19.71 -48.30 5.94
C ARG A 11 19.89 -48.85 4.53
N ARG A 12 19.92 -47.98 3.53
CA ARG A 12 20.82 -48.13 2.37
C ARG A 12 21.33 -46.77 1.85
N ARG A 13 22.63 -46.62 1.95
CA ARG A 13 23.48 -45.64 1.24
C ARG A 13 23.63 -46.05 -0.23
N ARG A 14 23.83 -45.07 -1.09
CA ARG A 14 24.63 -44.98 -2.33
C ARG A 14 23.93 -43.95 -3.24
N GLY A 15 24.54 -43.04 -3.92
CA GLY A 15 25.90 -42.72 -4.28
C GLY A 15 25.76 -41.62 -5.35
N ALA A 16 26.62 -40.65 -5.34
CA ALA A 16 26.70 -39.61 -6.37
C ALA A 16 27.17 -40.15 -7.72
N PRO A 17 26.93 -39.47 -8.82
CA PRO A 17 27.98 -39.40 -9.84
C PRO A 17 28.33 -37.94 -10.25
N GLN A 18 29.60 -37.77 -10.46
CA GLN A 18 30.27 -36.62 -11.05
C GLN A 18 30.26 -36.70 -12.60
N PRO A 19 30.78 -35.68 -13.29
CA PRO A 19 30.40 -35.30 -14.66
C PRO A 19 31.25 -35.95 -15.74
N GLU A 20 30.70 -36.16 -16.90
CA GLU A 20 31.41 -36.53 -18.11
C GLU A 20 31.59 -35.34 -19.03
N THR A 21 32.87 -35.07 -19.31
CA THR A 21 33.39 -34.33 -20.44
C THR A 21 33.21 -35.12 -21.74
N ARG A 22 32.79 -34.48 -22.82
CA ARG A 22 33.09 -34.94 -24.19
C ARG A 22 33.37 -33.78 -25.12
N HIS A 23 34.59 -33.85 -25.65
CA HIS A 23 35.09 -33.22 -26.87
C HIS A 23 34.34 -33.72 -28.13
N HIS A 24 34.28 -32.89 -29.15
CA HIS A 24 34.58 -33.13 -30.57
C HIS A 24 34.39 -31.79 -31.29
N GLU A 25 35.48 -31.19 -31.87
CA GLU A 25 36.00 -31.39 -33.25
C GLU A 25 34.93 -31.13 -34.31
N GLY A 26 35.09 -30.16 -35.19
CA GLY A 26 35.90 -30.09 -36.33
C GLY A 26 35.28 -29.22 -37.41
N GLY A 27 36.14 -28.64 -38.24
CA GLY A 27 35.91 -28.35 -39.64
C GLY A 27 35.65 -26.88 -39.96
N ALA A 28 36.56 -26.06 -40.43
CA ALA A 28 37.30 -26.06 -41.72
C ALA A 28 36.54 -25.33 -42.86
N GLY A 29 37.27 -24.43 -43.54
CA GLY A 29 36.96 -23.82 -44.81
C GLY A 29 37.25 -22.32 -44.80
N ALA A 30 38.42 -21.76 -45.11
CA ALA A 30 39.10 -21.58 -46.43
C ALA A 30 38.23 -20.69 -47.34
N GLU A 31 38.73 -19.63 -47.84
CA GLU A 31 39.58 -19.29 -48.99
C GLU A 31 39.68 -17.78 -49.12
N GLU A 32 40.85 -17.23 -49.26
CA GLU A 32 41.63 -16.87 -50.45
C GLU A 32 41.20 -15.56 -51.12
N GLY A 33 42.28 -14.78 -51.41
CA GLY A 33 42.23 -13.66 -52.34
C GLY A 33 43.38 -12.70 -52.18
N ARG A 34 44.52 -13.15 -52.52
CA ARG A 34 45.72 -12.67 -53.22
C ARG A 34 45.42 -11.58 -54.26
N THR A 35 46.36 -10.61 -54.38
CA THR A 35 47.25 -10.23 -55.53
C THR A 35 48.02 -8.99 -55.11
N ALA A 36 49.27 -8.93 -54.95
CA ALA A 36 50.44 -9.12 -55.87
C ALA A 36 50.70 -7.90 -56.75
N ALA A 37 51.92 -7.42 -56.55
CA ALA A 37 52.97 -7.02 -57.50
C ALA A 37 52.96 -5.55 -57.97
N ALA A 38 54.00 -4.83 -58.21
CA ALA A 38 55.42 -5.14 -58.54
C ALA A 38 56.26 -3.88 -58.44
N ALA A 39 57.51 -4.05 -58.02
CA ALA A 39 58.79 -3.80 -58.71
C ALA A 39 59.23 -2.35 -59.00
N GLY A 40 60.34 -2.02 -58.49
CA GLY A 40 61.41 -1.11 -58.52
C GLY A 40 61.92 -0.59 -59.90
N PRO A 41 63.15 -0.12 -60.10
CA PRO A 41 64.34 0.04 -59.23
C PRO A 41 65.12 1.37 -59.44
N GLY A 42 66.22 1.53 -58.76
CA GLY A 42 67.33 2.41 -59.15
C GLY A 42 67.65 3.50 -58.13
N GLY A 43 68.75 3.47 -57.51
CA GLY A 43 70.10 3.62 -57.88
C GLY A 43 70.68 4.85 -57.17
N GLY A 44 71.85 4.69 -56.52
CA GLY A 44 72.74 5.81 -56.33
C GLY A 44 73.12 6.14 -54.88
N GLY A 45 74.26 5.66 -54.47
CA GLY A 45 75.00 5.80 -53.24
C GLY A 45 75.40 7.21 -52.83
N ARG A 46 75.79 7.30 -51.59
CA ARG A 46 77.06 7.87 -51.05
C ARG A 46 77.03 7.94 -49.54
N ARG A 47 77.95 7.24 -48.95
CA ARG A 47 78.81 7.48 -47.77
C ARG A 47 78.35 8.47 -46.69
N ALA A 48 78.32 7.92 -45.49
CA ALA A 48 78.96 8.37 -44.27
C ALA A 48 78.41 9.66 -43.60
N ASP A 49 77.75 9.48 -42.42
CA ASP A 49 78.38 10.03 -41.23
C ASP A 49 77.83 9.34 -39.94
N ARG A 50 78.81 8.79 -39.21
CA ARG A 50 78.58 8.25 -37.87
C ARG A 50 78.40 9.42 -36.90
N ARG A 51 77.16 9.74 -36.53
CA ARG A 51 76.93 10.49 -35.28
C ARG A 51 76.18 9.58 -34.30
N LYS A 52 76.93 9.20 -33.28
CA LYS A 52 76.42 8.55 -32.07
C LYS A 52 75.33 9.43 -31.46
N GLY A 53 74.08 9.18 -31.79
CA GLY A 53 72.93 9.71 -31.05
C GLY A 53 72.81 8.98 -29.71
N ARG A 54 73.27 9.62 -28.67
CA ARG A 54 73.05 9.22 -27.26
C ARG A 54 71.52 9.13 -27.03
N SER A 55 70.99 7.91 -27.05
CA SER A 55 69.56 7.66 -26.62
C SER A 55 69.41 8.05 -25.16
N GLY A 56 68.90 9.25 -24.95
CA GLY A 56 68.46 9.68 -23.65
C GLY A 56 67.33 8.78 -23.18
N ARG A 57 67.66 7.77 -22.43
CA ARG A 57 66.73 6.94 -21.66
C ARG A 57 66.02 7.85 -20.67
N LYS A 58 64.92 8.47 -21.11
CA LYS A 58 64.02 9.22 -20.21
C LYS A 58 63.69 8.30 -19.05
N LYS A 59 64.18 8.64 -17.87
CA LYS A 59 63.80 8.01 -16.59
C LYS A 59 62.30 8.24 -16.34
N ARG A 60 61.43 7.54 -17.10
CA ARG A 60 60.00 7.34 -16.82
C ARG A 60 59.91 6.36 -15.64
N GLY A 61 60.08 6.80 -14.44
CA GLY A 61 60.20 5.76 -13.43
C GLY A 61 59.45 6.01 -12.13
N LYS A 62 59.60 7.14 -11.51
CA LYS A 62 59.04 7.30 -10.12
C LYS A 62 57.64 7.89 -10.11
N GLY A 63 57.35 8.93 -10.87
CA GLY A 63 56.01 9.58 -10.88
C GLY A 63 54.88 8.69 -11.40
N VAL A 64 55.15 7.90 -12.50
CA VAL A 64 54.15 6.98 -13.06
C VAL A 64 53.88 5.79 -12.10
N ARG A 65 54.86 5.34 -11.35
CA ARG A 65 54.67 4.31 -10.32
C ARG A 65 53.85 4.84 -9.16
N ILE A 66 54.16 6.05 -8.64
CA ILE A 66 53.41 6.69 -7.57
C ILE A 66 51.96 6.90 -8.03
N LEU A 67 51.70 7.42 -9.22
CA LEU A 67 50.34 7.61 -9.75
C LEU A 67 49.57 6.27 -9.88
N ARG A 68 50.23 5.18 -10.31
CA ARG A 68 49.59 3.85 -10.38
C ARG A 68 49.26 3.30 -9.00
N TRP A 69 50.15 3.44 -8.02
CA TRP A 69 49.92 2.98 -6.66
C TRP A 69 48.85 3.81 -5.96
N SER A 70 48.80 5.14 -6.17
CA SER A 70 47.73 5.99 -5.64
C SER A 70 46.37 5.70 -6.30
N ALA A 71 46.34 5.44 -7.62
CA ALA A 71 45.10 5.03 -8.29
C ALA A 71 44.62 3.66 -7.81
N LEU A 72 45.52 2.70 -7.58
CA LEU A 72 45.17 1.39 -7.02
C LEU A 72 44.66 1.52 -5.57
N GLY A 73 45.32 2.33 -4.74
CA GLY A 73 44.90 2.62 -3.39
C GLY A 73 43.52 3.26 -3.36
N LEU A 74 43.25 4.24 -4.22
CA LEU A 74 41.94 4.86 -4.36
C LEU A 74 40.87 3.86 -4.81
N ALA A 75 41.19 3.01 -5.77
CA ALA A 75 40.27 1.95 -6.23
C ALA A 75 39.92 0.97 -5.13
N VAL A 76 40.90 0.56 -4.30
CA VAL A 76 40.66 -0.31 -3.13
C VAL A 76 39.74 0.39 -2.10
N VAL A 77 39.96 1.68 -1.82
CA VAL A 77 39.10 2.47 -0.90
C VAL A 77 37.68 2.56 -1.44
N ILE A 78 37.50 2.83 -2.74
CA ILE A 78 36.18 2.89 -3.37
C ILE A 78 35.48 1.53 -3.30
N LEU A 79 36.20 0.43 -3.59
CA LEU A 79 35.62 -0.93 -3.52
C LEU A 79 35.28 -1.31 -2.07
N ALA A 80 36.11 -0.96 -1.11
CA ALA A 80 35.83 -1.19 0.30
C ALA A 80 34.60 -0.40 0.78
N ALA A 81 34.50 0.88 0.39
CA ALA A 81 33.33 1.72 0.69
C ALA A 81 32.05 1.19 0.01
N ALA A 82 32.14 0.76 -1.25
CA ALA A 82 31.02 0.15 -1.96
C ALA A 82 30.60 -1.19 -1.31
N GLY A 83 31.57 -2.02 -0.90
CA GLY A 83 31.32 -3.27 -0.19
C GLY A 83 30.65 -3.03 1.17
N ALA A 84 31.15 -2.07 1.95
CA ALA A 84 30.53 -1.69 3.24
C ALA A 84 29.11 -1.14 3.04
N GLY A 85 28.90 -0.27 2.06
CA GLY A 85 27.58 0.24 1.71
C GLY A 85 26.61 -0.86 1.29
N TYR A 86 27.06 -1.85 0.51
CA TYR A 86 26.24 -3.00 0.14
C TYR A 86 25.87 -3.88 1.33
N LEU A 87 26.83 -4.15 2.22
CA LEU A 87 26.57 -4.94 3.43
C LEU A 87 25.59 -4.21 4.36
N TYR A 88 25.73 -2.90 4.51
CA TYR A 88 24.78 -2.08 5.28
C TYR A 88 23.39 -2.08 4.65
N TYR A 89 23.29 -1.96 3.33
CA TYR A 89 22.01 -2.08 2.61
C TYR A 89 21.34 -3.45 2.86
N GLN A 90 22.11 -4.54 2.84
CA GLN A 90 21.59 -5.87 3.15
C GLN A 90 21.16 -6.00 4.61
N HIS A 91 21.91 -5.41 5.54
CA HIS A 91 21.54 -5.34 6.94
C HIS A 91 20.17 -4.65 7.11
N LEU A 92 19.98 -3.46 6.54
CA LEU A 92 18.69 -2.77 6.59
C LEU A 92 17.54 -3.59 5.98
N ASN A 93 17.76 -4.29 4.86
CA ASN A 93 16.75 -5.16 4.26
C ASN A 93 16.40 -6.37 5.15
N SER A 94 17.35 -6.88 5.92
CA SER A 94 17.12 -8.01 6.83
C SER A 94 16.32 -7.63 8.08
N ASN A 95 16.31 -6.34 8.45
CA ASN A 95 15.50 -5.84 9.56
C ASN A 95 14.00 -5.83 9.24
N ILE A 96 13.62 -5.67 7.95
CA ILE A 96 12.23 -5.50 7.54
C ILE A 96 11.48 -6.82 7.68
N ARG A 97 10.51 -6.86 8.58
CA ARG A 97 9.57 -7.98 8.74
C ARG A 97 8.49 -7.93 7.66
N LYS A 98 8.10 -9.11 7.14
CA LYS A 98 7.16 -9.22 6.02
C LYS A 98 6.06 -10.20 6.35
N GLU A 99 4.81 -9.84 6.02
CA GLU A 99 3.65 -10.71 6.14
C GLU A 99 2.75 -10.56 4.91
N ASN A 100 1.89 -11.55 4.62
CA ASN A 100 1.05 -11.55 3.44
C ASN A 100 0.05 -10.39 3.44
N LEU A 101 -0.13 -9.77 2.26
CA LEU A 101 -0.98 -8.57 2.11
C LEU A 101 -2.45 -8.84 2.43
N ASN A 102 -3.01 -9.93 1.93
CA ASN A 102 -4.43 -10.25 2.09
C ASN A 102 -4.62 -11.75 2.24
N LEU A 103 -5.24 -12.16 3.36
CA LEU A 103 -5.51 -13.54 3.73
C LEU A 103 -6.97 -13.95 3.52
N GLY A 104 -7.83 -13.02 3.08
CA GLY A 104 -9.23 -13.30 2.77
C GLY A 104 -9.42 -14.02 1.43
N LYS A 105 -10.57 -14.69 1.29
CA LYS A 105 -10.95 -15.34 0.02
C LYS A 105 -11.30 -14.35 -1.08
N ASN A 106 -11.89 -13.20 -0.71
CA ASN A 106 -12.38 -12.18 -1.64
C ASN A 106 -11.37 -11.02 -1.71
N LYS A 107 -10.43 -11.11 -2.66
CA LYS A 107 -9.49 -10.01 -2.94
C LYS A 107 -10.09 -9.07 -3.96
N LEU A 108 -10.01 -7.77 -3.71
CA LEU A 108 -10.43 -6.77 -4.68
C LEU A 108 -9.36 -6.59 -5.77
N ASP A 109 -9.83 -6.29 -6.98
CA ASP A 109 -8.94 -5.89 -8.06
C ASP A 109 -8.40 -4.49 -7.82
N LYS A 110 -7.14 -4.26 -8.19
CA LYS A 110 -6.53 -2.93 -8.12
C LYS A 110 -7.33 -1.90 -8.92
N ALA A 111 -7.32 -0.65 -8.45
CA ALA A 111 -7.94 0.44 -9.18
C ALA A 111 -7.36 0.58 -10.60
N ALA A 112 -8.22 0.87 -11.57
CA ALA A 112 -7.78 1.11 -12.93
C ALA A 112 -6.91 2.39 -13.02
N PRO A 113 -5.88 2.41 -13.90
CA PRO A 113 -5.09 3.60 -14.10
C PRO A 113 -5.92 4.74 -14.73
N ASN A 114 -5.55 5.98 -14.39
CA ASN A 114 -6.08 7.17 -15.04
C ASN A 114 -5.55 7.31 -16.49
N ALA A 115 -5.91 8.41 -17.18
CA ALA A 115 -5.49 8.66 -18.56
C ALA A 115 -3.95 8.76 -18.74
N ASP A 116 -3.23 9.08 -17.68
CA ASP A 116 -1.77 9.21 -17.67
C ASP A 116 -1.08 7.89 -17.24
N GLY A 117 -1.86 6.81 -17.09
CA GLY A 117 -1.36 5.49 -16.68
C GLY A 117 -1.06 5.36 -15.18
N GLN A 118 -1.48 6.34 -14.36
CA GLN A 118 -1.25 6.36 -12.92
C GLN A 118 -2.45 5.75 -12.19
N THR A 119 -2.18 5.01 -11.12
CA THR A 119 -3.21 4.46 -10.22
C THR A 119 -3.18 5.18 -8.88
N PRO A 120 -4.33 5.35 -8.20
CA PRO A 120 -4.33 5.71 -6.80
C PRO A 120 -3.56 4.66 -6.01
N LEU A 121 -3.04 5.05 -4.85
CA LEU A 121 -2.29 4.17 -3.97
C LEU A 121 -2.97 4.11 -2.61
N ASN A 122 -3.38 2.92 -2.19
CA ASN A 122 -4.09 2.66 -0.95
C ASN A 122 -3.22 1.85 0.00
N ILE A 123 -2.86 2.43 1.15
CA ILE A 123 -2.00 1.81 2.14
C ILE A 123 -2.74 1.73 3.47
N LEU A 124 -2.86 0.53 4.02
CA LEU A 124 -3.43 0.35 5.35
C LEU A 124 -2.32 0.50 6.40
N LEU A 125 -2.46 1.52 7.25
CA LEU A 125 -1.57 1.78 8.37
C LEU A 125 -2.15 1.15 9.63
N LEU A 126 -1.37 0.30 10.30
CA LEU A 126 -1.77 -0.46 11.47
C LEU A 126 -0.87 -0.13 12.66
N GLY A 127 -1.47 0.14 13.81
CA GLY A 127 -0.77 0.19 15.08
C GLY A 127 -1.16 -1.02 15.93
N SER A 128 -0.18 -1.86 16.23
CA SER A 128 -0.37 -3.09 16.98
C SER A 128 0.01 -2.92 18.45
N ASP A 129 -0.78 -3.53 19.34
CA ASP A 129 -0.50 -3.64 20.76
C ASP A 129 0.29 -4.93 21.10
N SER A 130 1.04 -5.46 20.14
CA SER A 130 1.86 -6.67 20.34
C SER A 130 2.68 -6.61 21.62
N ARG A 131 2.68 -7.71 22.38
CA ARG A 131 3.38 -7.86 23.66
C ARG A 131 4.42 -8.98 23.63
N ASN A 132 4.83 -9.33 22.41
CA ASN A 132 5.73 -10.46 22.18
C ASN A 132 7.21 -10.12 22.46
N SER A 133 7.55 -8.84 22.70
CA SER A 133 8.88 -8.41 23.13
C SER A 133 8.86 -7.84 24.55
N ASP A 134 9.98 -7.98 25.29
CA ASP A 134 10.14 -7.38 26.62
C ASP A 134 9.96 -5.85 26.58
N GLU A 135 10.49 -5.23 25.54
CA GLU A 135 10.42 -3.80 25.31
C GLU A 135 8.97 -3.28 25.14
N ASN A 136 8.14 -3.99 24.35
CA ASN A 136 6.72 -3.67 24.21
C ASN A 136 5.94 -3.88 25.52
N VAL A 137 6.33 -4.86 26.34
CA VAL A 137 5.72 -5.09 27.66
C VAL A 137 6.08 -3.96 28.65
N GLU A 138 7.31 -3.46 28.64
CA GLU A 138 7.76 -2.34 29.47
C GLU A 138 7.04 -1.04 29.10
N LEU A 139 6.76 -0.83 27.81
CA LEU A 139 6.05 0.34 27.28
C LEU A 139 4.53 0.34 27.54
N GLY A 140 4.01 -0.60 28.33
CA GLY A 140 2.61 -0.59 28.80
C GLY A 140 1.77 -1.78 28.36
N GLY A 141 2.40 -2.88 27.98
CA GLY A 141 1.72 -4.17 27.87
C GLY A 141 1.44 -4.75 29.27
N ALA A 142 0.24 -5.28 29.50
CA ALA A 142 -0.02 -6.06 30.72
C ALA A 142 0.77 -7.36 30.65
N LYS A 143 1.53 -7.69 31.70
CA LYS A 143 2.42 -8.87 31.75
C LYS A 143 1.68 -10.21 31.66
N ASP A 144 0.42 -10.22 32.11
CA ASP A 144 -0.48 -11.38 32.13
C ASP A 144 -1.07 -11.76 30.77
N THR A 145 -0.91 -10.89 29.76
CA THR A 145 -1.37 -11.13 28.38
C THR A 145 -0.23 -11.33 27.38
N ARG A 146 0.96 -11.67 27.91
CA ARG A 146 2.11 -12.02 27.05
C ARG A 146 1.83 -13.33 26.31
N GLY A 147 2.01 -13.31 24.98
CA GLY A 147 1.71 -14.45 24.11
C GLY A 147 0.29 -14.47 23.54
N ASP A 148 -0.59 -13.57 23.99
CA ASP A 148 -1.86 -13.35 23.31
C ASP A 148 -1.65 -12.79 21.90
N LYS A 149 -2.55 -13.16 20.98
CA LYS A 149 -2.54 -12.60 19.64
C LYS A 149 -2.78 -11.09 19.70
N PRO A 150 -1.95 -10.28 19.00
CA PRO A 150 -2.05 -8.83 19.05
C PRO A 150 -3.35 -8.33 18.43
N ARG A 151 -3.73 -7.10 18.77
CA ARG A 151 -4.86 -6.37 18.18
C ARG A 151 -4.36 -5.18 17.39
N ALA A 152 -5.13 -4.78 16.39
CA ALA A 152 -4.90 -3.55 15.64
C ALA A 152 -5.65 -2.38 16.30
N ASP A 153 -5.02 -1.75 17.29
CA ASP A 153 -5.62 -0.65 18.06
C ASP A 153 -5.72 0.68 17.29
N VAL A 154 -4.89 0.82 16.26
CA VAL A 154 -4.92 1.92 15.28
C VAL A 154 -5.07 1.33 13.89
N GLN A 155 -6.06 1.79 13.15
CA GLN A 155 -6.28 1.37 11.77
C GLN A 155 -6.63 2.60 10.94
N MET A 156 -5.81 2.90 9.94
CA MET A 156 -5.98 4.07 9.07
C MET A 156 -5.71 3.69 7.62
N LEU A 157 -6.61 4.07 6.73
CA LEU A 157 -6.40 4.01 5.29
C LEU A 157 -5.73 5.31 4.83
N LEU A 158 -4.55 5.19 4.27
CA LEU A 158 -3.87 6.24 3.52
C LEU A 158 -4.20 6.06 2.05
N HIS A 159 -5.00 6.95 1.50
CA HIS A 159 -5.32 7.04 0.07
C HIS A 159 -4.54 8.20 -0.56
N VAL A 160 -3.76 7.91 -1.57
CA VAL A 160 -3.02 8.91 -2.36
C VAL A 160 -3.62 8.96 -3.75
N SER A 161 -4.06 10.13 -4.19
CA SER A 161 -4.67 10.29 -5.52
C SER A 161 -3.73 9.82 -6.63
N ALA A 162 -4.30 9.34 -7.74
CA ALA A 162 -3.55 8.84 -8.89
C ALA A 162 -2.54 9.89 -9.40
N ASP A 163 -2.93 11.17 -9.45
CA ASP A 163 -2.10 12.29 -9.90
C ASP A 163 -1.18 12.88 -8.80
N ARG A 164 -1.18 12.28 -7.59
CA ARG A 164 -0.39 12.76 -6.43
C ARG A 164 -0.72 14.21 -6.00
N SER A 165 -1.88 14.73 -6.37
CA SER A 165 -2.30 16.10 -6.03
C SER A 165 -2.88 16.23 -4.63
N ASN A 166 -3.39 15.15 -4.06
CA ASN A 166 -4.00 15.12 -2.74
C ASN A 166 -3.83 13.75 -2.05
N MET A 167 -4.11 13.71 -0.77
CA MET A 167 -4.03 12.52 0.07
C MET A 167 -5.12 12.58 1.13
N SER A 168 -5.75 11.44 1.40
CA SER A 168 -6.73 11.28 2.46
C SER A 168 -6.27 10.22 3.46
N VAL A 169 -6.42 10.51 4.76
CA VAL A 169 -6.18 9.56 5.85
C VAL A 169 -7.48 9.34 6.59
N ILE A 170 -8.00 8.12 6.54
CA ILE A 170 -9.30 7.78 7.14
C ILE A 170 -9.06 6.71 8.21
N SER A 171 -9.35 7.04 9.47
CA SER A 171 -9.32 6.07 10.56
C SER A 171 -10.67 5.42 10.79
N ILE A 172 -10.65 4.17 11.23
CA ILE A 172 -11.84 3.47 11.75
C ILE A 172 -11.66 3.28 13.26
N PRO A 173 -12.66 3.66 14.10
CA PRO A 173 -12.59 3.41 15.53
C PRO A 173 -12.41 1.91 15.81
N ARG A 174 -11.48 1.55 16.68
CA ARG A 174 -11.11 0.14 16.94
C ARG A 174 -12.27 -0.72 17.44
N ASP A 175 -13.25 -0.10 18.11
CA ASP A 175 -14.41 -0.77 18.70
C ASP A 175 -15.63 -0.77 17.74
N THR A 176 -15.37 -0.55 16.42
CA THR A 176 -16.39 -0.62 15.37
C THR A 176 -16.80 -2.06 15.14
N ARG A 177 -18.09 -2.36 15.23
CA ARG A 177 -18.66 -3.67 14.89
C ARG A 177 -18.75 -3.84 13.39
N VAL A 178 -18.09 -4.88 12.90
CA VAL A 178 -18.01 -5.21 11.46
C VAL A 178 -18.08 -6.71 11.25
N LYS A 179 -18.32 -7.11 10.03
CA LYS A 179 -18.08 -8.46 9.55
C LYS A 179 -16.57 -8.65 9.35
N ILE A 180 -16.01 -9.73 9.90
CA ILE A 180 -14.65 -10.18 9.58
C ILE A 180 -14.79 -11.38 8.66
N PRO A 181 -14.23 -11.34 7.43
CA PRO A 181 -14.33 -12.46 6.47
C PRO A 181 -13.54 -13.67 6.95
N GLU A 182 -13.81 -14.83 6.35
CA GLU A 182 -12.97 -16.00 6.56
C GLU A 182 -11.54 -15.69 6.06
N CYS A 183 -10.57 -15.96 6.92
CA CYS A 183 -9.15 -15.79 6.63
C CYS A 183 -8.40 -17.11 6.79
N VAL A 184 -7.33 -17.28 6.02
CA VAL A 184 -6.43 -18.44 6.13
C VAL A 184 -5.01 -17.92 6.29
N ASP A 185 -4.36 -18.24 7.41
CA ASP A 185 -2.98 -17.80 7.66
C ASP A 185 -1.94 -18.61 6.86
N GLU A 186 -0.66 -18.26 7.03
CA GLU A 186 0.45 -18.89 6.30
C GLU A 186 0.63 -20.37 6.68
N ASP A 187 0.20 -20.76 7.87
CA ASP A 187 0.25 -22.15 8.37
C ASP A 187 -0.98 -22.96 7.92
N GLY A 188 -1.89 -22.35 7.18
CA GLY A 188 -3.13 -22.97 6.70
C GLY A 188 -4.23 -23.04 7.75
N VAL A 189 -4.11 -22.32 8.87
CA VAL A 189 -5.16 -22.26 9.88
C VAL A 189 -6.30 -21.39 9.37
N VAL A 190 -7.52 -21.96 9.38
CA VAL A 190 -8.73 -21.28 8.95
C VAL A 190 -9.38 -20.56 10.13
N TYR A 191 -9.57 -19.26 10.00
CA TYR A 191 -10.34 -18.43 10.92
C TYR A 191 -11.70 -18.16 10.28
N PRO A 192 -12.79 -18.73 10.83
CA PRO A 192 -14.10 -18.62 10.21
C PRO A 192 -14.60 -17.18 10.18
N GLU A 193 -15.47 -16.90 9.22
CA GLU A 193 -16.19 -15.63 9.11
C GLU A 193 -16.98 -15.34 10.38
N THR A 194 -17.02 -14.06 10.77
CA THR A 194 -17.82 -13.56 11.92
C THR A 194 -18.64 -12.37 11.47
N ASP A 195 -19.95 -12.41 11.71
CA ASP A 195 -20.87 -11.36 11.23
C ASP A 195 -20.75 -10.04 11.98
N ARG A 196 -20.31 -10.06 13.26
CA ARG A 196 -20.38 -8.89 14.11
C ARG A 196 -19.34 -8.91 15.23
N LEU A 197 -18.11 -8.63 14.88
CA LEU A 197 -17.00 -8.53 15.83
C LEU A 197 -16.38 -7.12 15.77
N ILE A 198 -15.67 -6.71 16.81
CA ILE A 198 -14.96 -5.42 16.78
C ILE A 198 -13.77 -5.49 15.81
N ILE A 199 -13.59 -4.44 15.01
CA ILE A 199 -12.64 -4.48 13.89
C ILE A 199 -11.19 -4.73 14.32
N ASN A 200 -10.79 -4.32 15.54
CA ASN A 200 -9.42 -4.56 16.03
C ASN A 200 -9.12 -6.05 16.26
N ALA A 201 -10.15 -6.90 16.40
CA ALA A 201 -10.00 -8.35 16.52
C ALA A 201 -9.63 -9.03 15.19
N SER A 202 -9.76 -8.35 14.04
CA SER A 202 -9.35 -8.88 12.73
C SER A 202 -7.88 -9.30 12.72
N MET A 203 -7.02 -8.60 13.44
CA MET A 203 -5.60 -8.95 13.62
C MET A 203 -5.42 -10.32 14.29
N GLN A 204 -6.32 -10.73 15.18
CA GLN A 204 -6.26 -12.03 15.87
C GLN A 204 -6.67 -13.19 14.97
N HIS A 205 -7.27 -12.92 13.81
CA HIS A 205 -7.72 -13.86 12.79
C HIS A 205 -6.65 -14.10 11.71
N GLY A 206 -5.38 -14.24 12.10
CA GLY A 206 -4.28 -14.55 11.19
C GLY A 206 -3.33 -13.39 10.91
N GLY A 207 -3.48 -12.22 11.56
CA GLY A 207 -2.55 -11.10 11.43
C GLY A 207 -3.02 -9.96 10.53
N PRO A 208 -2.10 -9.09 10.07
CA PRO A 208 -2.43 -7.89 9.31
C PRO A 208 -3.14 -8.18 7.99
N GLY A 209 -2.85 -9.32 7.33
CA GLY A 209 -3.51 -9.69 6.08
C GLY A 209 -5.01 -9.95 6.23
N CYS A 210 -5.49 -10.41 7.40
CA CYS A 210 -6.93 -10.52 7.67
C CYS A 210 -7.55 -9.15 7.97
N THR A 211 -6.79 -8.24 8.61
CA THR A 211 -7.23 -6.85 8.79
C THR A 211 -7.39 -6.15 7.43
N VAL A 212 -6.48 -6.37 6.48
CA VAL A 212 -6.61 -5.90 5.09
C VAL A 212 -7.88 -6.45 4.45
N ALA A 213 -8.12 -7.77 4.53
CA ALA A 213 -9.32 -8.40 3.98
C ALA A 213 -10.62 -7.82 4.60
N THR A 214 -10.60 -7.53 5.90
CA THR A 214 -11.72 -6.90 6.61
C THR A 214 -11.97 -5.48 6.11
N TRP A 215 -10.93 -4.70 5.86
CA TRP A 215 -11.05 -3.36 5.30
C TRP A 215 -11.58 -3.36 3.86
N GLU A 216 -11.07 -4.26 3.01
CA GLU A 216 -11.57 -4.43 1.64
C GLU A 216 -13.05 -4.84 1.62
N GLU A 217 -13.45 -5.77 2.49
CA GLU A 217 -14.86 -6.19 2.63
C GLU A 217 -15.76 -5.04 3.09
N LEU A 218 -15.30 -4.26 4.09
CA LEU A 218 -16.07 -3.17 4.67
C LEU A 218 -16.22 -1.97 3.72
N THR A 219 -15.12 -1.59 3.04
CA THR A 219 -15.04 -0.30 2.34
C THR A 219 -15.17 -0.40 0.83
N GLY A 220 -14.97 -1.60 0.27
CA GLY A 220 -14.86 -1.78 -1.18
C GLY A 220 -13.64 -1.10 -1.79
N VAL A 221 -12.69 -0.61 -0.98
CA VAL A 221 -11.45 0.04 -1.43
C VAL A 221 -10.35 -1.01 -1.53
N PRO A 222 -9.76 -1.27 -2.71
CA PRO A 222 -8.65 -2.20 -2.84
C PRO A 222 -7.42 -1.67 -2.11
N ILE A 223 -6.76 -2.52 -1.33
CA ILE A 223 -5.55 -2.17 -0.57
C ILE A 223 -4.31 -2.66 -1.33
N ASP A 224 -3.43 -1.74 -1.69
CA ASP A 224 -2.18 -2.03 -2.40
C ASP A 224 -1.08 -2.55 -1.48
N HIS A 225 -1.01 -1.98 -0.26
CA HIS A 225 0.00 -2.26 0.74
C HIS A 225 -0.55 -2.14 2.16
N PHE A 226 0.12 -2.78 3.10
CA PHE A 226 -0.02 -2.42 4.51
C PHE A 226 1.33 -2.10 5.14
N MET A 227 1.30 -1.30 6.19
CA MET A 227 2.43 -1.00 7.06
C MET A 227 1.95 -1.07 8.50
N MET A 228 2.60 -1.90 9.32
CA MET A 228 2.28 -2.05 10.73
C MET A 228 3.46 -1.61 11.59
N ILE A 229 3.15 -0.95 12.71
CA ILE A 229 4.13 -0.52 13.71
C ILE A 229 3.68 -0.97 15.10
N GLU A 230 4.64 -1.41 15.92
CA GLU A 230 4.45 -1.76 17.32
C GLU A 230 4.87 -0.60 18.24
N PHE A 231 4.68 -0.75 19.56
CA PHE A 231 4.95 0.32 20.53
C PHE A 231 6.42 0.77 20.54
N SER A 232 7.37 -0.17 20.57
CA SER A 232 8.80 0.15 20.49
C SER A 232 9.14 0.90 19.20
N GLY A 233 8.56 0.48 18.08
CA GLY A 233 8.76 1.15 16.80
C GLY A 233 8.25 2.59 16.78
N VAL A 234 7.15 2.90 17.49
CA VAL A 234 6.67 4.30 17.63
C VAL A 234 7.69 5.15 18.39
N VAL A 235 8.25 4.60 19.46
CA VAL A 235 9.29 5.26 20.26
C VAL A 235 10.53 5.55 19.41
N ASP A 236 11.05 4.53 18.73
CA ASP A 236 12.24 4.64 17.87
C ASP A 236 12.06 5.66 16.75
N MET A 237 10.90 5.63 16.08
CA MET A 237 10.60 6.58 15.01
C MET A 237 10.48 8.01 15.52
N ALA A 238 9.85 8.23 16.68
CA ALA A 238 9.76 9.56 17.30
C ALA A 238 11.15 10.13 17.62
N ASP A 239 12.06 9.29 18.13
CA ASP A 239 13.43 9.68 18.47
C ASP A 239 14.27 9.94 17.21
N ALA A 240 14.17 9.08 16.20
CA ALA A 240 14.89 9.21 14.93
C ALA A 240 14.54 10.51 14.19
N VAL A 241 13.26 10.93 14.21
CA VAL A 241 12.86 12.24 13.66
C VAL A 241 13.23 13.42 14.57
N GLY A 242 13.77 13.15 15.77
CA GLY A 242 14.19 14.17 16.76
C GLY A 242 13.01 14.82 17.48
N GLY A 243 11.89 14.10 17.62
CA GLY A 243 10.67 14.49 18.31
C GLY A 243 9.62 15.10 17.40
N VAL A 244 8.36 14.84 17.73
CA VAL A 244 7.19 15.28 16.97
C VAL A 244 6.53 16.47 17.70
N PRO A 245 6.35 17.63 17.05
CA PRO A 245 5.64 18.76 17.66
C PRO A 245 4.16 18.44 17.86
N VAL A 246 3.67 18.59 19.07
CA VAL A 246 2.25 18.47 19.45
C VAL A 246 1.83 19.70 20.26
N CYS A 247 0.54 19.99 20.30
CA CYS A 247 0.02 21.15 21.02
C CYS A 247 -1.19 20.77 21.88
N VAL A 248 -1.24 21.29 23.11
CA VAL A 248 -2.37 21.18 24.04
C VAL A 248 -2.89 22.55 24.46
N GLN A 249 -4.21 22.70 24.56
CA GLN A 249 -4.85 23.97 24.91
C GLN A 249 -4.66 24.35 26.37
N GLU A 250 -4.53 23.36 27.25
CA GLU A 250 -4.32 23.49 28.70
C GLU A 250 -3.33 22.43 29.17
N ASN A 251 -2.81 22.56 30.40
CA ASN A 251 -2.02 21.50 31.00
C ASN A 251 -2.81 20.20 31.08
N VAL A 252 -2.20 19.07 30.74
CA VAL A 252 -2.85 17.75 30.76
C VAL A 252 -2.05 16.73 31.53
N TYR A 253 -2.76 15.94 32.37
CA TYR A 253 -2.24 14.74 32.99
C TYR A 253 -3.25 13.60 32.91
N ASP A 254 -2.96 12.62 32.07
CA ASP A 254 -3.75 11.38 31.96
C ASP A 254 -3.00 10.24 32.65
N LYS A 255 -3.50 9.81 33.83
CA LYS A 255 -2.88 8.73 34.61
C LYS A 255 -2.88 7.39 33.88
N SER A 256 -3.83 7.15 32.99
CA SER A 256 -3.98 5.86 32.29
C SER A 256 -2.94 5.67 31.21
N SER A 257 -2.55 6.73 30.51
CA SER A 257 -1.49 6.71 29.48
C SER A 257 -0.14 7.19 30.02
N GLY A 258 -0.12 7.84 31.20
CA GLY A 258 1.07 8.48 31.78
C GLY A 258 1.41 9.83 31.15
N LEU A 259 0.64 10.32 30.15
CA LEU A 259 0.92 11.57 29.47
C LEU A 259 0.81 12.76 30.41
N ARG A 260 1.89 13.54 30.51
CA ARG A 260 1.92 14.82 31.22
C ARG A 260 2.55 15.89 30.32
N LEU A 261 1.77 16.91 29.96
CA LEU A 261 2.22 18.03 29.14
C LEU A 261 1.67 19.34 29.67
N GLU A 262 2.51 20.37 29.63
CA GLU A 262 2.11 21.75 29.86
C GLU A 262 1.51 22.35 28.59
N LYS A 263 0.63 23.31 28.76
CA LYS A 263 -0.01 24.11 27.71
C LYS A 263 0.95 24.56 26.62
N GLY A 264 0.47 24.57 25.39
CA GLY A 264 1.18 25.05 24.21
C GLY A 264 1.86 23.94 23.39
N GLU A 265 2.75 24.35 22.50
CA GLU A 265 3.47 23.42 21.60
C GLU A 265 4.66 22.79 22.36
N LYS A 266 4.76 21.47 22.31
CA LYS A 266 5.85 20.67 22.89
C LYS A 266 6.32 19.64 21.88
N LYS A 267 7.61 19.29 21.88
CA LYS A 267 8.14 18.15 21.12
C LYS A 267 8.12 16.90 21.97
N VAL A 268 7.29 15.94 21.61
CA VAL A 268 7.22 14.63 22.28
C VAL A 268 8.20 13.65 21.62
N LYS A 269 8.91 12.89 22.46
CA LYS A 269 9.90 11.87 22.08
C LYS A 269 9.75 10.64 22.95
N GLY A 270 10.38 9.53 22.52
CA GLY A 270 10.43 8.33 23.32
C GLY A 270 9.03 7.88 23.76
N GLU A 271 8.94 7.43 24.99
CA GLU A 271 7.68 6.99 25.60
C GLU A 271 6.59 8.07 25.60
N GLN A 272 6.96 9.37 25.69
CA GLN A 272 5.96 10.44 25.67
C GLN A 272 5.22 10.54 24.33
N ALA A 273 5.84 10.17 23.21
CA ALA A 273 5.18 10.06 21.92
C ALA A 273 4.14 8.94 21.93
N LEU A 274 4.48 7.79 22.51
CA LEU A 274 3.54 6.69 22.70
C LEU A 274 2.41 7.04 23.65
N GLN A 275 2.70 7.70 24.78
CA GLN A 275 1.71 8.20 25.72
C GLN A 275 0.69 9.13 25.05
N TRP A 276 1.14 10.04 24.16
CA TRP A 276 0.24 10.90 23.37
C TRP A 276 -0.72 10.09 22.52
N LEU A 277 -0.22 9.09 21.78
CA LEU A 277 -1.03 8.26 20.87
C LEU A 277 -2.01 7.34 21.61
N ARG A 278 -1.74 7.02 22.87
CA ARG A 278 -2.56 6.14 23.72
C ARG A 278 -3.53 6.90 24.62
N THR A 279 -3.35 8.22 24.81
CA THR A 279 -4.21 9.04 25.67
C THR A 279 -5.64 9.06 25.14
N ARG A 280 -6.59 8.86 26.05
CA ARG A 280 -8.04 8.92 25.81
C ARG A 280 -8.73 9.91 26.73
N HIS A 281 -8.63 9.66 28.06
CA HIS A 281 -9.35 10.41 29.08
C HIS A 281 -8.85 11.84 29.21
N GLY A 282 -7.59 12.10 28.92
CA GLY A 282 -7.02 13.44 28.91
C GLY A 282 -7.59 14.37 27.84
N TRP A 283 -8.19 13.82 26.78
CA TRP A 283 -8.79 14.62 25.70
C TRP A 283 -10.25 14.93 25.97
N GLN A 284 -10.72 16.11 25.58
CA GLN A 284 -12.11 16.50 25.68
C GLN A 284 -13.02 15.46 24.99
N GLY A 285 -14.02 14.99 25.71
CA GLY A 285 -14.91 13.93 25.26
C GLY A 285 -14.46 12.51 25.61
N GLY A 286 -13.25 12.30 26.15
CA GLY A 286 -12.76 11.08 26.80
C GLY A 286 -12.91 9.76 26.03
N SER A 287 -12.97 9.81 24.71
CA SER A 287 -13.37 8.69 23.84
C SER A 287 -12.25 8.23 22.89
N ASP A 288 -12.43 7.07 22.27
CA ASP A 288 -11.57 6.60 21.18
C ASP A 288 -11.60 7.54 19.96
N ILE A 289 -12.67 8.29 19.76
CA ILE A 289 -12.78 9.30 18.70
C ILE A 289 -11.81 10.46 18.96
N ALA A 290 -11.76 10.98 20.19
CA ALA A 290 -10.81 12.02 20.57
C ALA A 290 -9.35 11.52 20.44
N ARG A 291 -9.09 10.25 20.76
CA ARG A 291 -7.79 9.61 20.52
C ARG A 291 -7.44 9.56 19.03
N SER A 292 -8.36 9.17 18.17
CA SER A 292 -8.15 9.16 16.71
C SER A 292 -7.77 10.56 16.19
N LYS A 293 -8.42 11.61 16.69
CA LYS A 293 -8.07 13.01 16.38
C LYS A 293 -6.65 13.35 16.80
N ALA A 294 -6.23 12.97 18.03
CA ALA A 294 -4.86 13.18 18.50
C ALA A 294 -3.83 12.43 17.63
N GLN A 295 -4.16 11.23 17.18
CA GLN A 295 -3.33 10.44 16.27
C GLN A 295 -3.19 11.11 14.90
N HIS A 296 -4.28 11.65 14.33
CA HIS A 296 -4.24 12.44 13.09
C HIS A 296 -3.34 13.67 13.23
N MET A 297 -3.49 14.42 14.31
CA MET A 297 -2.66 15.61 14.57
C MET A 297 -1.17 15.25 14.71
N TYR A 298 -0.87 14.15 15.39
CA TYR A 298 0.49 13.61 15.52
C TYR A 298 1.07 13.23 14.15
N MET A 299 0.30 12.47 13.33
CA MET A 299 0.72 12.07 11.99
C MET A 299 0.96 13.29 11.10
N GLY A 300 0.07 14.28 11.08
CA GLY A 300 0.26 15.53 10.34
C GLY A 300 1.53 16.26 10.77
N SER A 301 1.82 16.30 12.08
CA SER A 301 3.03 16.91 12.62
C SER A 301 4.30 16.14 12.24
N MET A 302 4.25 14.81 12.28
CA MET A 302 5.38 13.97 11.85
C MET A 302 5.68 14.18 10.36
N VAL A 303 4.65 14.20 9.50
CA VAL A 303 4.81 14.48 8.06
C VAL A 303 5.44 15.86 7.83
N ARG A 304 4.99 16.90 8.55
CA ARG A 304 5.58 18.25 8.47
C ARG A 304 7.03 18.26 8.91
N GLU A 305 7.37 17.58 10.03
CA GLU A 305 8.75 17.50 10.53
C GLU A 305 9.66 16.79 9.53
N LEU A 306 9.22 15.68 8.92
CA LEU A 306 9.95 14.99 7.86
C LEU A 306 10.13 15.84 6.60
N LYS A 307 9.08 16.57 6.17
CA LYS A 307 9.14 17.44 4.98
C LYS A 307 9.96 18.72 5.20
N SER A 308 10.14 19.18 6.42
CA SER A 308 10.90 20.42 6.72
C SER A 308 12.38 20.36 6.34
N GLY A 309 12.89 19.22 5.91
CA GLY A 309 14.09 19.06 5.07
C GLY A 309 15.44 19.23 5.74
N THR A 310 15.51 19.86 6.91
CA THR A 310 16.80 20.17 7.57
C THR A 310 17.51 18.95 8.16
N LYS A 311 16.80 17.82 8.33
CA LYS A 311 17.34 16.60 8.94
C LYS A 311 17.71 15.52 7.93
N LEU A 312 17.10 15.54 6.74
CA LEU A 312 17.36 14.57 5.67
C LEU A 312 18.65 14.86 4.87
N THR A 313 19.28 16.03 5.11
CA THR A 313 20.59 16.38 4.53
C THR A 313 21.77 15.93 5.39
N ASP A 314 21.52 15.52 6.64
CA ASP A 314 22.53 14.98 7.55
C ASP A 314 22.60 13.45 7.35
N PRO A 315 23.71 12.91 6.80
CA PRO A 315 23.81 11.48 6.52
C PRO A 315 23.66 10.60 7.77
N GLY A 316 24.12 11.05 8.94
CA GLY A 316 23.98 10.32 10.20
C GLY A 316 22.51 10.16 10.58
N LYS A 317 21.75 11.24 10.58
CA LYS A 317 20.32 11.21 10.90
C LYS A 317 19.49 10.43 9.88
N LEU A 318 19.90 10.46 8.61
CA LEU A 318 19.25 9.64 7.58
C LEU A 318 19.47 8.15 7.84
N MET A 319 20.68 7.76 8.28
CA MET A 319 21.00 6.39 8.66
C MET A 319 20.21 5.97 9.92
N ASP A 320 20.15 6.82 10.93
CA ASP A 320 19.37 6.56 12.16
C ASP A 320 17.88 6.37 11.84
N LEU A 321 17.32 7.22 10.96
CA LEU A 321 15.92 7.10 10.51
C LEU A 321 15.69 5.81 9.71
N ALA A 322 16.62 5.44 8.83
CA ALA A 322 16.53 4.21 8.05
C ALA A 322 16.60 2.97 8.95
N GLU A 323 17.49 2.97 9.94
CA GLU A 323 17.62 1.91 10.93
C GLU A 323 16.35 1.76 11.77
N ALA A 324 15.85 2.87 12.33
CA ALA A 324 14.61 2.91 13.10
C ALA A 324 13.42 2.42 12.26
N ALA A 325 13.25 2.95 11.04
CA ALA A 325 12.14 2.57 10.17
C ALA A 325 12.17 1.09 9.78
N THR A 326 13.35 0.56 9.41
CA THR A 326 13.46 -0.84 8.98
C THR A 326 13.25 -1.84 10.11
N LYS A 327 13.58 -1.49 11.35
CA LYS A 327 13.31 -2.31 12.55
C LYS A 327 11.87 -2.21 13.01
N ALA A 328 11.30 -0.99 12.96
CA ALA A 328 9.97 -0.70 13.49
C ALA A 328 8.84 -1.29 12.64
N LEU A 329 9.05 -1.46 11.33
CA LEU A 329 7.98 -1.75 10.38
C LEU A 329 7.84 -3.24 10.09
N VAL A 330 6.58 -3.70 10.08
CA VAL A 330 6.13 -4.93 9.42
C VAL A 330 5.34 -4.51 8.19
N VAL A 331 5.66 -5.07 7.03
CA VAL A 331 5.06 -4.64 5.75
C VAL A 331 4.68 -5.85 4.90
N ASP A 332 3.86 -5.63 3.87
CA ASP A 332 3.64 -6.64 2.85
C ASP A 332 4.90 -6.84 1.97
N PRO A 333 5.02 -7.98 1.26
CA PRO A 333 6.17 -8.23 0.37
C PRO A 333 6.36 -7.19 -0.73
N GLY A 334 5.31 -6.44 -1.07
CA GLY A 334 5.35 -5.32 -2.03
C GLY A 334 6.25 -4.18 -1.55
N LEU A 335 6.33 -3.92 -0.24
CA LEU A 335 7.18 -2.90 0.40
C LEU A 335 8.43 -3.47 1.07
N GLY A 336 8.69 -4.76 0.97
CA GLY A 336 9.68 -5.52 1.74
C GLY A 336 11.16 -5.22 1.43
N THR A 337 11.53 -4.04 0.92
CA THR A 337 12.93 -3.60 0.77
C THR A 337 13.08 -2.11 1.04
N VAL A 338 14.26 -1.70 1.51
CA VAL A 338 14.60 -0.28 1.74
C VAL A 338 14.36 0.56 0.49
N LYS A 339 14.70 0.03 -0.70
CA LYS A 339 14.45 0.74 -1.95
C LYS A 339 12.96 1.02 -2.16
N LYS A 340 12.09 0.04 -1.95
CA LYS A 340 10.64 0.19 -2.12
C LYS A 340 10.04 1.15 -1.09
N LEU A 341 10.52 1.13 0.16
CA LEU A 341 10.12 2.10 1.19
C LEU A 341 10.58 3.52 0.84
N TYR A 342 11.79 3.67 0.28
CA TYR A 342 12.28 4.95 -0.21
C TYR A 342 11.44 5.46 -1.39
N ASP A 343 11.18 4.61 -2.38
CA ASP A 343 10.36 4.94 -3.55
C ASP A 343 8.94 5.39 -3.12
N LEU A 344 8.35 4.68 -2.13
CA LEU A 344 7.07 5.09 -1.51
C LEU A 344 7.18 6.46 -0.86
N GLY A 345 8.22 6.71 -0.05
CA GLY A 345 8.44 8.00 0.58
C GLY A 345 8.56 9.14 -0.42
N ASP A 346 9.22 8.90 -1.57
CA ASP A 346 9.34 9.87 -2.66
C ASP A 346 7.97 10.16 -3.34
N GLU A 347 7.11 9.14 -3.52
CA GLU A 347 5.74 9.34 -3.99
C GLU A 347 4.91 10.18 -3.01
N LEU A 348 4.95 9.87 -1.72
CA LEU A 348 4.21 10.59 -0.68
C LEU A 348 4.68 12.04 -0.51
N LYS A 349 5.97 12.31 -0.75
CA LYS A 349 6.55 13.65 -0.68
C LYS A 349 5.97 14.61 -1.72
N LYS A 350 5.52 14.10 -2.87
CA LYS A 350 4.94 14.90 -3.97
C LYS A 350 3.64 15.60 -3.55
N VAL A 351 2.87 15.02 -2.64
CA VAL A 351 1.60 15.58 -2.18
C VAL A 351 1.83 16.80 -1.28
N PRO A 352 1.25 17.99 -1.57
CA PRO A 352 1.36 19.16 -0.71
C PRO A 352 0.73 18.92 0.67
N SER A 353 1.32 19.45 1.74
CA SER A 353 0.84 19.19 3.11
C SER A 353 -0.55 19.76 3.38
N ASP A 354 -0.92 20.86 2.75
CA ASP A 354 -2.24 21.50 2.80
C ASP A 354 -3.30 20.78 1.96
N ARG A 355 -2.89 19.75 1.22
CA ARG A 355 -3.75 18.84 0.45
C ARG A 355 -3.88 17.46 1.10
N ILE A 356 -3.42 17.32 2.35
CA ILE A 356 -3.61 16.12 3.16
C ILE A 356 -4.83 16.34 4.02
N THR A 357 -5.86 15.52 3.84
CA THR A 357 -7.09 15.56 4.63
C THR A 357 -7.17 14.32 5.52
N MET A 358 -7.45 14.51 6.80
CA MET A 358 -7.56 13.43 7.76
C MET A 358 -8.94 13.44 8.40
N THR A 359 -9.56 12.27 8.55
CA THR A 359 -10.88 12.14 9.17
C THR A 359 -11.04 10.78 9.82
N THR A 360 -12.02 10.68 10.70
CA THR A 360 -12.53 9.41 11.21
C THR A 360 -13.77 9.03 10.41
N MET A 361 -13.91 7.76 10.05
CA MET A 361 -15.11 7.23 9.39
C MET A 361 -16.37 7.67 10.16
N PRO A 362 -17.39 8.24 9.51
CA PRO A 362 -18.67 8.53 10.13
C PRO A 362 -19.29 7.27 10.77
N TRP A 363 -19.74 7.41 12.00
CA TRP A 363 -20.20 6.30 12.82
C TRP A 363 -21.49 6.63 13.58
N LEU A 364 -22.19 5.59 14.03
CA LEU A 364 -23.33 5.66 14.93
C LEU A 364 -23.06 4.77 16.15
N PRO A 365 -23.66 5.05 17.31
CA PRO A 365 -23.63 4.11 18.45
C PRO A 365 -24.20 2.74 18.02
N ASP A 366 -23.57 1.65 18.48
CA ASP A 366 -24.08 0.30 18.24
C ASP A 366 -25.47 0.14 18.89
N PRO A 367 -26.51 -0.25 18.15
CA PRO A 367 -27.86 -0.44 18.70
C PRO A 367 -27.94 -1.41 19.90
N GLU A 368 -27.05 -2.41 19.96
CA GLU A 368 -27.04 -3.41 21.03
C GLU A 368 -26.19 -3.00 22.23
N GLN A 369 -25.06 -2.28 21.97
CA GLN A 369 -24.11 -1.87 23.00
C GLN A 369 -23.64 -0.42 22.79
N PRO A 370 -24.55 0.57 22.87
CA PRO A 370 -24.25 1.95 22.42
C PRO A 370 -23.20 2.68 23.26
N LYS A 371 -22.89 2.17 24.46
CA LYS A 371 -21.85 2.73 25.34
C LYS A 371 -20.46 2.14 25.10
N ALA A 372 -20.41 0.97 24.46
CA ALA A 372 -19.16 0.22 24.30
C ALA A 372 -18.67 0.18 22.85
N HIS A 373 -19.60 0.19 21.90
CA HIS A 373 -19.28 -0.05 20.48
C HIS A 373 -19.97 0.94 19.57
N VAL A 374 -19.41 1.05 18.36
CA VAL A 374 -19.96 1.86 17.28
C VAL A 374 -20.16 0.98 16.03
N VAL A 375 -20.99 1.46 15.12
CA VAL A 375 -21.18 0.88 13.78
C VAL A 375 -20.95 1.96 12.72
N PRO A 376 -20.55 1.62 11.49
CA PRO A 376 -20.48 2.59 10.41
C PRO A 376 -21.83 3.28 10.21
N ASN A 377 -21.84 4.60 10.01
CA ASN A 377 -23.04 5.29 9.52
C ASN A 377 -23.30 4.82 8.09
N PRO A 378 -24.43 4.14 7.79
CA PRO A 378 -24.61 3.48 6.51
C PRO A 378 -24.63 4.43 5.31
N THR A 379 -25.05 5.68 5.52
CA THR A 379 -25.09 6.70 4.46
C THR A 379 -23.76 7.45 4.34
N ASP A 380 -23.29 8.01 5.44
CA ASP A 380 -22.16 8.93 5.43
C ASP A 380 -20.81 8.20 5.29
N ALA A 381 -20.68 7.00 5.89
CA ALA A 381 -19.48 6.19 5.70
C ALA A 381 -19.39 5.67 4.26
N GLU A 382 -20.54 5.27 3.67
CA GLU A 382 -20.58 4.85 2.27
C GLU A 382 -20.24 6.01 1.33
N GLN A 383 -20.77 7.22 1.57
CA GLN A 383 -20.41 8.42 0.81
C GLN A 383 -18.91 8.69 0.89
N LEU A 384 -18.31 8.63 2.09
CA LEU A 384 -16.89 8.83 2.30
C LEU A 384 -16.05 7.82 1.48
N PHE A 385 -16.38 6.52 1.59
CA PHE A 385 -15.62 5.48 0.88
C PHE A 385 -15.90 5.47 -0.62
N SER A 386 -17.07 5.91 -1.08
CA SER A 386 -17.35 6.08 -2.51
C SER A 386 -16.45 7.16 -3.13
N MET A 387 -16.19 8.27 -2.41
CA MET A 387 -15.24 9.30 -2.84
C MET A 387 -13.82 8.73 -2.96
N VAL A 388 -13.38 7.92 -2.00
CA VAL A 388 -12.06 7.24 -2.05
C VAL A 388 -11.97 6.30 -3.26
N ARG A 389 -12.99 5.46 -3.47
CA ARG A 389 -13.04 4.54 -4.63
C ARG A 389 -13.04 5.29 -5.96
N ALA A 390 -13.62 6.49 -5.97
CA ALA A 390 -13.69 7.36 -7.16
C ALA A 390 -12.45 8.27 -7.31
N ASP A 391 -11.46 8.18 -6.42
CA ASP A 391 -10.27 9.05 -6.39
C ASP A 391 -10.63 10.56 -6.29
N VAL A 392 -11.65 10.88 -5.48
CA VAL A 392 -12.15 12.24 -5.24
C VAL A 392 -11.56 12.78 -3.94
N ALA A 393 -10.96 13.99 -4.02
CA ALA A 393 -10.35 14.64 -2.87
C ALA A 393 -11.38 15.01 -1.79
N LEU A 394 -11.14 14.63 -0.53
CA LEU A 394 -12.04 14.92 0.58
C LEU A 394 -12.07 16.40 0.98
N ASP A 395 -11.05 17.19 0.61
CA ASP A 395 -10.96 18.62 0.92
C ASP A 395 -11.86 19.51 0.02
N GLY A 396 -12.56 18.91 -0.94
CA GLY A 396 -13.46 19.60 -1.86
C GLY A 396 -12.80 20.59 -2.83
N LYS A 397 -11.45 20.73 -2.81
CA LYS A 397 -10.74 21.71 -3.63
C LYS A 397 -10.70 21.33 -5.11
N ASP A 398 -10.88 20.04 -5.44
CA ASP A 398 -10.89 19.53 -6.81
C ASP A 398 -12.29 19.51 -7.46
N ALA A 399 -13.34 19.88 -6.73
CA ALA A 399 -14.71 19.93 -7.23
C ALA A 399 -14.88 20.81 -8.50
N LYS A 400 -13.94 21.73 -8.76
CA LYS A 400 -13.87 22.55 -9.99
C LYS A 400 -13.00 21.95 -11.10
N LYS A 401 -12.09 21.03 -10.77
CA LYS A 401 -11.50 20.14 -11.77
C LYS A 401 -12.58 19.12 -12.12
N LYS A 402 -13.50 19.48 -13.05
CA LYS A 402 -14.21 18.42 -13.79
C LYS A 402 -13.10 17.48 -14.19
N LEU A 403 -13.06 16.28 -13.60
CA LEU A 403 -12.33 15.15 -14.15
C LEU A 403 -12.70 15.19 -15.62
N LYS A 404 -11.81 15.74 -16.45
CA LYS A 404 -11.95 15.52 -17.89
C LYS A 404 -11.98 14.02 -17.94
N PRO A 405 -13.11 13.40 -18.37
CA PRO A 405 -13.12 11.98 -18.58
C PRO A 405 -11.84 11.78 -19.36
N GLY A 406 -10.90 11.00 -18.80
CA GLY A 406 -9.62 10.80 -19.44
C GLY A 406 -9.99 10.69 -20.90
N LYS A 407 -9.31 11.35 -21.81
CA LYS A 407 -9.49 11.11 -23.23
C LYS A 407 -9.22 9.63 -23.35
N GLY A 408 -10.24 8.84 -22.99
CA GLY A 408 -10.26 7.44 -23.28
C GLY A 408 -9.91 7.47 -24.75
N GLU A 409 -8.76 6.95 -25.10
CA GLU A 409 -8.46 6.71 -26.49
C GLU A 409 -9.77 6.21 -27.06
N LYS A 410 -10.31 6.93 -28.05
CA LYS A 410 -11.52 6.46 -28.74
C LYS A 410 -11.21 5.01 -29.03
N PRO A 411 -12.09 4.05 -28.62
CA PRO A 411 -11.82 2.66 -28.85
C PRO A 411 -11.28 2.53 -30.26
N LYS A 412 -10.07 2.01 -30.40
CA LYS A 412 -9.43 1.88 -31.72
C LYS A 412 -10.22 0.96 -32.62
N ASP A 413 -11.07 0.12 -31.99
CA ASP A 413 -11.89 -0.88 -32.66
C ASP A 413 -13.38 -0.62 -32.40
N LYS A 414 -14.21 -0.92 -33.39
CA LYS A 414 -15.66 -0.97 -33.19
C LYS A 414 -15.98 -2.17 -32.30
N ALA A 415 -16.98 -1.99 -31.41
CA ALA A 415 -17.50 -3.12 -30.65
C ALA A 415 -17.91 -4.27 -31.59
N ALA A 416 -17.67 -5.48 -31.16
CA ALA A 416 -18.21 -6.67 -31.84
C ALA A 416 -19.74 -6.59 -31.93
N PRO A 417 -20.38 -7.31 -32.83
CA PRO A 417 -21.84 -7.49 -32.84
C PRO A 417 -22.30 -7.97 -31.46
N LYS A 418 -23.38 -7.38 -30.93
CA LYS A 418 -23.84 -7.64 -29.55
C LYS A 418 -24.04 -9.12 -29.25
N ASP A 419 -24.54 -9.88 -30.22
CA ASP A 419 -24.76 -11.34 -30.13
C ASP A 419 -23.46 -12.16 -30.06
N GLN A 420 -22.33 -11.53 -30.36
CA GLN A 420 -21.01 -12.15 -30.28
C GLN A 420 -20.23 -11.79 -28.97
N ILE A 421 -20.65 -10.75 -28.25
CA ILE A 421 -20.00 -10.32 -27.01
C ILE A 421 -20.39 -11.26 -25.87
N PRO A 422 -19.45 -12.06 -25.30
CA PRO A 422 -19.70 -12.82 -24.10
C PRO A 422 -19.72 -11.91 -22.89
N VAL A 423 -20.79 -11.95 -22.11
CA VAL A 423 -20.94 -11.14 -20.89
C VAL A 423 -21.22 -12.05 -19.70
N MET A 424 -20.37 -12.03 -18.69
CA MET A 424 -20.63 -12.64 -17.41
C MET A 424 -21.31 -11.64 -16.49
N VAL A 425 -22.42 -12.00 -15.88
CA VAL A 425 -23.13 -11.14 -14.90
C VAL A 425 -23.01 -11.76 -13.52
N GLN A 426 -22.49 -11.01 -12.57
CA GLN A 426 -22.28 -11.41 -11.17
C GLN A 426 -23.12 -10.58 -10.22
N ASN A 427 -23.61 -11.22 -9.16
CA ASN A 427 -24.43 -10.56 -8.14
C ASN A 427 -23.54 -10.10 -6.98
N GLY A 428 -23.22 -8.81 -6.95
CA GLY A 428 -22.48 -8.13 -5.89
C GLY A 428 -23.37 -7.27 -4.98
N THR A 429 -24.70 -7.46 -4.99
CA THR A 429 -25.65 -6.60 -4.25
C THR A 429 -25.63 -6.78 -2.74
N SER A 430 -24.85 -7.71 -2.19
CA SER A 430 -24.64 -7.81 -0.75
C SER A 430 -23.69 -6.71 -0.25
N THR A 431 -23.92 -6.29 0.99
CA THR A 431 -23.00 -5.45 1.75
C THR A 431 -22.92 -6.01 3.17
N THR A 432 -22.10 -5.42 4.01
CA THR A 432 -22.03 -5.75 5.45
C THR A 432 -23.35 -5.61 6.18
N THR A 433 -24.29 -4.81 5.63
CA THR A 433 -25.60 -4.50 6.24
C THR A 433 -26.79 -4.99 5.42
N LEU A 434 -26.59 -5.40 4.16
CA LEU A 434 -27.65 -5.79 3.25
C LEU A 434 -27.41 -7.20 2.70
N ALA A 435 -28.40 -8.08 2.85
CA ALA A 435 -28.40 -9.39 2.24
C ALA A 435 -28.39 -9.27 0.69
N PRO A 436 -27.79 -10.23 -0.04
CA PRO A 436 -27.81 -10.23 -1.49
C PRO A 436 -29.24 -10.32 -2.03
N VAL A 437 -29.52 -9.61 -3.13
CA VAL A 437 -30.80 -9.75 -3.84
C VAL A 437 -30.81 -11.07 -4.61
N SER A 438 -31.65 -12.02 -4.22
CA SER A 438 -31.70 -13.34 -4.86
C SER A 438 -32.02 -13.23 -6.37
N GLY A 439 -31.29 -13.98 -7.20
CA GLY A 439 -31.52 -14.05 -8.65
C GLY A 439 -31.15 -12.79 -9.44
N ARG A 440 -30.52 -11.77 -8.79
CA ARG A 440 -30.24 -10.49 -9.44
C ARG A 440 -29.39 -10.60 -10.71
N ALA A 441 -28.32 -11.41 -10.67
CA ALA A 441 -27.49 -11.66 -11.86
C ALA A 441 -28.28 -12.27 -13.02
N LYS A 442 -29.18 -13.20 -12.71
CA LYS A 442 -30.05 -13.85 -13.74
C LYS A 442 -30.96 -12.84 -14.41
N VAL A 443 -31.65 -12.00 -13.64
CA VAL A 443 -32.54 -10.94 -14.15
C VAL A 443 -31.82 -10.01 -15.12
N ILE A 444 -30.60 -9.59 -14.79
CA ILE A 444 -29.83 -8.68 -15.65
C ILE A 444 -29.21 -9.40 -16.85
N ALA A 445 -28.82 -10.68 -16.71
CA ALA A 445 -28.37 -11.48 -17.87
C ALA A 445 -29.49 -11.68 -18.88
N GLU A 446 -30.72 -11.94 -18.42
CA GLU A 446 -31.93 -12.05 -19.28
C GLU A 446 -32.25 -10.71 -19.96
N GLU A 447 -32.09 -9.59 -19.25
CA GLU A 447 -32.23 -8.24 -19.82
C GLU A 447 -31.19 -7.98 -20.91
N LEU A 448 -29.93 -8.32 -20.67
CA LEU A 448 -28.87 -8.24 -21.70
C LEU A 448 -29.21 -9.07 -22.92
N GLY A 449 -29.75 -10.28 -22.72
CA GLY A 449 -30.26 -11.11 -23.82
C GLY A 449 -31.32 -10.38 -24.64
N ARG A 450 -32.31 -9.71 -24.01
CA ARG A 450 -33.34 -8.89 -24.70
C ARG A 450 -32.74 -7.69 -25.43
N LEU A 451 -31.64 -7.12 -24.91
CA LEU A 451 -30.93 -6.01 -25.55
C LEU A 451 -29.99 -6.46 -26.69
N GLY A 452 -29.97 -7.77 -27.01
CA GLY A 452 -29.23 -8.36 -28.12
C GLY A 452 -27.90 -9.02 -27.74
N PHE A 453 -27.53 -9.09 -26.46
CA PHE A 453 -26.31 -9.78 -26.00
C PHE A 453 -26.62 -11.27 -25.74
N ALA A 454 -26.74 -12.04 -26.81
CA ALA A 454 -27.18 -13.45 -26.78
C ALA A 454 -26.25 -14.38 -25.95
N LYS A 455 -25.00 -13.97 -25.71
CA LYS A 455 -24.00 -14.70 -24.92
C LYS A 455 -23.89 -14.22 -23.47
N ALA A 456 -24.88 -13.46 -22.97
CA ALA A 456 -24.90 -13.06 -21.56
C ALA A 456 -25.28 -14.26 -20.68
N THR A 457 -24.47 -14.48 -19.62
CA THR A 457 -24.65 -15.57 -18.66
C THR A 457 -24.60 -15.04 -17.25
N ALA A 458 -25.35 -15.64 -16.32
CA ALA A 458 -25.30 -15.31 -14.91
C ALA A 458 -24.35 -16.26 -14.18
N ASP A 459 -23.50 -15.69 -13.32
CA ASP A 459 -22.67 -16.43 -12.38
C ASP A 459 -23.35 -16.44 -11.00
N ALA A 460 -23.47 -17.63 -10.41
CA ALA A 460 -24.10 -17.83 -9.11
C ALA A 460 -23.16 -17.54 -7.93
N THR A 461 -21.86 -17.29 -8.17
CA THR A 461 -20.87 -17.01 -7.12
C THR A 461 -21.23 -15.70 -6.40
N PRO A 462 -21.48 -15.73 -5.08
CA PRO A 462 -21.76 -14.52 -4.33
C PRO A 462 -20.58 -13.57 -4.34
N LYS A 463 -20.86 -12.28 -4.55
CA LYS A 463 -19.91 -11.19 -4.38
C LYS A 463 -20.50 -10.11 -3.50
N SER A 464 -19.64 -9.30 -2.90
CA SER A 464 -20.03 -8.09 -2.16
C SER A 464 -19.37 -6.92 -2.83
N GLN A 465 -20.16 -5.96 -3.31
CA GLN A 465 -19.63 -4.78 -4.01
C GLN A 465 -20.60 -3.60 -3.88
N ALA A 466 -20.08 -2.43 -3.52
CA ALA A 466 -20.89 -1.23 -3.38
C ALA A 466 -21.34 -0.69 -4.74
N ASP A 467 -20.42 -0.48 -5.66
CA ASP A 467 -20.66 0.14 -6.95
C ASP A 467 -20.75 -0.90 -8.07
N THR A 468 -21.68 -0.73 -8.99
CA THR A 468 -21.76 -1.54 -10.21
C THR A 468 -20.58 -1.26 -11.13
N THR A 469 -19.87 -2.32 -11.55
CA THR A 469 -18.71 -2.20 -12.44
C THR A 469 -18.81 -3.14 -13.63
N ILE A 470 -18.19 -2.73 -14.75
CA ILE A 470 -18.00 -3.59 -15.91
C ILE A 470 -16.50 -3.71 -16.17
N THR A 471 -15.98 -4.92 -16.09
CA THR A 471 -14.56 -5.21 -16.31
C THR A 471 -14.35 -5.99 -17.60
N TYR A 472 -13.19 -5.80 -18.24
CA TYR A 472 -12.81 -6.49 -19.47
C TYR A 472 -11.33 -6.86 -19.45
N PRO A 473 -10.91 -8.04 -20.02
CA PRO A 473 -9.56 -8.58 -19.80
C PRO A 473 -8.47 -7.94 -20.67
N LYS A 474 -8.82 -7.40 -21.85
CA LYS A 474 -7.86 -6.89 -22.83
C LYS A 474 -8.32 -5.59 -23.45
N ALA A 475 -7.38 -4.73 -23.84
CA ALA A 475 -7.65 -3.40 -24.37
C ALA A 475 -8.55 -3.40 -25.63
N ASP A 476 -8.48 -4.44 -26.45
CA ASP A 476 -9.32 -4.63 -27.64
C ASP A 476 -10.80 -4.88 -27.30
N GLN A 477 -11.14 -5.30 -26.10
CA GLN A 477 -12.51 -5.53 -25.61
C GLN A 477 -13.12 -4.31 -24.90
N GLN A 478 -12.43 -3.19 -24.86
CA GLN A 478 -12.96 -1.96 -24.25
C GLN A 478 -14.26 -1.50 -24.94
N ALA A 479 -14.31 -1.56 -26.27
CA ALA A 479 -15.51 -1.17 -27.03
C ALA A 479 -16.70 -2.08 -26.71
N ASP A 480 -16.46 -3.37 -26.50
CA ASP A 480 -17.48 -4.36 -26.12
C ASP A 480 -18.05 -4.03 -24.73
N ALA A 481 -17.17 -3.79 -23.75
CA ALA A 481 -17.58 -3.40 -22.40
C ALA A 481 -18.36 -2.09 -22.38
N GLN A 482 -17.96 -1.10 -23.19
CA GLN A 482 -18.70 0.15 -23.35
C GLN A 482 -20.08 -0.03 -24.02
N ALA A 483 -20.20 -0.97 -24.95
CA ALA A 483 -21.48 -1.32 -25.55
C ALA A 483 -22.45 -1.91 -24.53
N VAL A 484 -21.97 -2.76 -23.62
CA VAL A 484 -22.74 -3.29 -22.48
C VAL A 484 -23.17 -2.16 -21.54
N ALA A 485 -22.22 -1.30 -21.14
CA ALA A 485 -22.50 -0.16 -20.27
C ALA A 485 -23.58 0.75 -20.86
N LYS A 486 -23.46 1.10 -22.13
CA LYS A 486 -24.43 1.93 -22.84
C LYS A 486 -25.82 1.28 -22.90
N ALA A 487 -25.88 -0.03 -23.11
CA ALA A 487 -27.16 -0.76 -23.22
C ALA A 487 -27.94 -0.78 -21.91
N LEU A 488 -27.24 -0.85 -20.78
CA LEU A 488 -27.83 -0.88 -19.44
C LEU A 488 -27.93 0.50 -18.76
N GLY A 489 -27.30 1.52 -19.33
CA GLY A 489 -27.23 2.86 -18.76
C GLY A 489 -26.17 3.02 -17.66
N VAL A 490 -25.25 2.05 -17.54
CA VAL A 490 -24.15 2.10 -16.57
C VAL A 490 -23.16 3.22 -16.98
N PRO A 491 -22.70 4.07 -16.04
CA PRO A 491 -21.78 5.16 -16.35
C PRO A 491 -20.46 4.66 -16.96
N ALA A 492 -19.94 5.37 -17.96
CA ALA A 492 -18.68 4.99 -18.62
C ALA A 492 -17.48 4.92 -17.66
N LYS A 493 -17.51 5.66 -16.56
CA LYS A 493 -16.50 5.61 -15.48
C LYS A 493 -16.46 4.26 -14.75
N SER A 494 -17.52 3.48 -14.80
CA SER A 494 -17.62 2.14 -14.21
C SER A 494 -17.05 1.02 -15.11
N VAL A 495 -16.57 1.38 -16.33
CA VAL A 495 -15.96 0.43 -17.27
C VAL A 495 -14.45 0.43 -17.10
N ARG A 496 -13.85 -0.73 -16.75
CA ARG A 496 -12.44 -0.86 -16.37
C ARG A 496 -11.79 -2.09 -16.99
N ILE A 497 -10.48 -2.00 -17.27
CA ILE A 497 -9.68 -3.18 -17.65
C ILE A 497 -9.31 -3.96 -16.39
N SER A 498 -9.36 -5.30 -16.44
CA SER A 498 -8.93 -6.17 -15.35
C SER A 498 -8.42 -7.50 -15.89
N SER A 499 -7.22 -7.91 -15.46
CA SER A 499 -6.63 -9.21 -15.80
C SER A 499 -7.26 -10.38 -15.03
N SER A 500 -8.11 -10.11 -14.03
CA SER A 500 -8.77 -11.14 -13.21
C SER A 500 -9.97 -11.77 -13.91
N VAL A 501 -10.45 -11.17 -14.99
CA VAL A 501 -11.58 -11.67 -15.76
C VAL A 501 -11.13 -12.24 -17.11
N SER A 502 -11.84 -13.25 -17.62
CA SER A 502 -11.56 -13.85 -18.92
C SER A 502 -12.43 -13.30 -20.07
N GLN A 503 -13.47 -12.55 -19.74
CA GLN A 503 -14.44 -11.94 -20.66
C GLN A 503 -15.03 -10.69 -20.05
N VAL A 504 -15.84 -9.95 -20.81
CA VAL A 504 -16.58 -8.80 -20.26
C VAL A 504 -17.43 -9.28 -19.09
N THR A 505 -17.19 -8.72 -17.92
CA THR A 505 -17.84 -9.12 -16.67
C THR A 505 -18.54 -7.91 -16.04
N LEU A 506 -19.84 -7.99 -15.86
CA LEU A 506 -20.65 -7.03 -15.13
C LEU A 506 -20.85 -7.53 -13.70
N VAL A 507 -20.36 -6.79 -12.71
CA VAL A 507 -20.68 -7.02 -11.30
C VAL A 507 -21.72 -5.99 -10.90
N ILE A 508 -22.91 -6.44 -10.52
CA ILE A 508 -24.01 -5.59 -10.05
C ILE A 508 -23.75 -5.26 -8.57
N GLY A 509 -23.51 -4.00 -8.27
CA GLY A 509 -23.28 -3.54 -6.91
C GLY A 509 -24.57 -3.31 -6.11
N SER A 510 -24.40 -2.92 -4.85
CA SER A 510 -25.52 -2.54 -3.97
C SER A 510 -26.21 -1.24 -4.41
N ASP A 511 -25.56 -0.46 -5.28
CA ASP A 511 -26.10 0.74 -5.95
C ASP A 511 -27.16 0.41 -7.01
N TRP A 512 -27.34 -0.89 -7.37
CA TRP A 512 -28.32 -1.32 -8.37
C TRP A 512 -29.08 -2.58 -7.96
N ARG A 513 -29.84 -2.49 -6.88
CA ARG A 513 -30.58 -3.63 -6.29
C ARG A 513 -31.88 -3.96 -7.01
N GLU A 514 -32.50 -3.00 -7.73
CA GLU A 514 -33.82 -3.12 -8.35
C GLU A 514 -33.81 -2.65 -9.81
N GLY A 515 -34.85 -2.99 -10.56
CA GLY A 515 -34.99 -2.60 -11.97
C GLY A 515 -34.08 -3.35 -12.93
N THR A 516 -34.30 -3.21 -14.24
CA THR A 516 -33.51 -3.86 -15.29
C THR A 516 -32.49 -2.92 -15.95
N GLY A 517 -32.66 -1.60 -15.82
CA GLY A 517 -31.68 -0.60 -16.19
C GLY A 517 -30.97 -0.03 -14.97
N TYR A 518 -29.75 0.44 -15.14
CA TYR A 518 -29.00 1.11 -14.06
C TYR A 518 -29.79 2.34 -13.56
N PRO A 519 -29.90 2.55 -12.24
CA PRO A 519 -30.70 3.64 -11.68
C PRO A 519 -30.23 5.00 -12.21
N LYS A 520 -31.13 5.76 -12.79
CA LYS A 520 -30.87 7.17 -13.09
C LYS A 520 -31.13 7.98 -11.84
N PRO A 521 -30.27 8.93 -11.47
CA PRO A 521 -30.58 9.88 -10.41
C PRO A 521 -31.94 10.55 -10.71
N PRO A 522 -32.80 10.80 -9.70
CA PRO A 522 -34.04 11.53 -9.91
C PRO A 522 -33.78 12.85 -10.64
N ALA A 523 -34.60 13.16 -11.67
CA ALA A 523 -34.48 14.40 -12.42
C ALA A 523 -34.66 15.60 -11.48
N GLY A 524 -33.61 16.38 -11.29
CA GLY A 524 -33.56 17.54 -10.36
C GLY A 524 -32.58 17.40 -9.21
N GLN A 525 -32.09 16.21 -8.92
CA GLN A 525 -30.90 15.98 -8.08
C GLN A 525 -29.69 15.73 -8.98
N GLU A 526 -29.25 16.79 -9.67
CA GLU A 526 -27.85 16.79 -10.12
C GLU A 526 -27.00 16.64 -8.86
N LYS A 527 -26.23 15.52 -8.80
CA LYS A 527 -25.29 15.20 -7.74
C LYS A 527 -24.29 16.35 -7.53
N LYS A 528 -24.72 17.42 -6.83
CA LYS A 528 -23.81 18.41 -6.26
C LYS A 528 -23.22 17.96 -4.93
N GLU A 529 -23.75 16.87 -4.35
CA GLU A 529 -23.34 16.38 -3.01
C GLU A 529 -22.22 15.32 -3.06
N ASP A 530 -22.08 14.58 -4.15
CA ASP A 530 -21.06 13.49 -4.23
C ASP A 530 -19.59 13.98 -4.31
N ASP A 531 -19.38 15.29 -4.55
CA ASP A 531 -18.04 15.89 -4.63
C ASP A 531 -17.59 16.50 -3.28
N LYS A 532 -18.35 16.32 -2.20
CA LYS A 532 -18.02 16.81 -0.87
C LYS A 532 -18.06 15.67 0.15
N ALA A 533 -17.10 15.70 1.06
CA ALA A 533 -17.15 14.80 2.21
C ALA A 533 -18.45 15.03 3.03
N PRO A 534 -18.99 13.98 3.66
CA PRO A 534 -20.16 14.10 4.53
C PRO A 534 -19.95 15.15 5.62
N GLU A 535 -21.00 15.90 5.97
CA GLU A 535 -20.92 16.91 7.06
C GLU A 535 -20.57 16.30 8.42
N THR A 536 -20.87 15.03 8.62
CA THR A 536 -20.53 14.29 9.84
C THR A 536 -19.04 13.88 9.89
N ALA A 537 -18.29 14.02 8.79
CA ALA A 537 -16.86 13.78 8.76
C ALA A 537 -16.12 15.00 9.33
N ASP A 538 -15.54 14.88 10.53
CA ASP A 538 -14.66 15.90 11.12
C ASP A 538 -13.32 15.94 10.34
N LEU A 539 -13.23 16.85 9.38
CA LEU A 539 -12.07 16.98 8.49
C LEU A 539 -10.95 17.79 9.15
N LEU A 540 -9.78 17.21 9.23
CA LEU A 540 -8.55 17.87 9.68
C LEU A 540 -7.60 18.07 8.48
N ASN A 541 -7.05 19.27 8.35
CA ASN A 541 -6.04 19.57 7.34
C ASN A 541 -4.65 19.24 7.86
N GLY A 542 -3.89 18.40 7.14
CA GLY A 542 -2.53 18.00 7.53
C GLY A 542 -1.50 19.15 7.53
N GLY A 543 -1.78 20.25 6.82
CA GLY A 543 -0.98 21.48 6.83
C GLY A 543 -1.22 22.39 8.04
N GLU A 544 -2.36 22.24 8.71
CA GLU A 544 -2.73 23.11 9.84
C GLU A 544 -2.10 22.66 11.15
N LYS A 545 -1.77 23.66 11.99
CA LYS A 545 -1.34 23.46 13.37
C LYS A 545 -2.54 23.67 14.28
N GLY A 546 -2.94 22.61 14.98
CA GLY A 546 -4.00 22.66 15.96
C GLY A 546 -3.50 22.26 17.35
N CYS A 547 -4.28 22.61 18.40
CA CYS A 547 -4.02 22.15 19.76
C CYS A 547 -5.19 21.27 20.23
N MET A 548 -4.87 20.12 20.84
CA MET A 548 -5.87 19.23 21.44
C MET A 548 -6.59 19.93 22.60
N PRO A 549 -7.92 19.91 22.59
CA PRO A 549 -8.71 20.35 23.74
C PRO A 549 -8.62 19.31 24.87
N ILE A 550 -8.52 19.80 26.11
CA ILE A 550 -8.27 18.98 27.31
C ILE A 550 -9.55 18.81 28.12
N ASP A 551 -9.78 17.58 28.59
CA ASP A 551 -10.86 17.30 29.54
C ASP A 551 -10.60 18.05 30.86
N PRO A 552 -11.58 18.80 31.39
CA PRO A 552 -11.41 19.57 32.65
C PRO A 552 -10.91 18.74 33.83
N ASN A 553 -11.28 17.46 33.90
CA ASN A 553 -10.92 16.57 35.02
C ASN A 553 -9.45 16.08 34.93
N HIS A 554 -8.76 16.33 33.83
CA HIS A 554 -7.39 15.91 33.57
C HIS A 554 -6.42 17.09 33.49
N ARG A 555 -6.83 18.29 33.93
CA ARG A 555 -5.97 19.47 34.05
C ARG A 555 -5.14 19.43 35.34
N PHE A 556 -3.94 20.00 35.31
CA PHE A 556 -3.09 20.14 36.50
C PHE A 556 -2.47 21.53 36.63
#